data_0dc263f94ce76dd87616109a06dcf021
#
_entry.id   0dc263f94ce76dd87616109a06dcf021
#
_cell.length_a   1.000
_cell.length_b   1.000
_cell.length_c   1.000
_cell.angle_alpha   90.00
_cell.angle_beta   90.00
_cell.angle_gamma   90.00
#
_symmetry.space_group_name_H-M   'P 1'
#
loop_
_entity.id
_entity.type
_entity.pdbx_description
1 polymer ?
#
loop_
_entity_poly.entity_id
_entity_poly.type
_entity_poly.pdbx_seq_one_letter_code
_entity_poly.pdbx_strand_id
1 'polypeptide(L)'
;MPKNHVKALLKKKAKREAEWYSIRSLLGNQWALFYFMIGGREAGKSYATTEFFVRQWKRYGRPFYWLRLTEASQRKLLTNKAEKLVDPDIRRKYGLDLTVIGDGVYEVLKRDKTGKKIVEKRLMARVLALSTFYNDKGSGLFDKDFLNDPNMFYNICLDEMNREQDEKNSFDIVYAFANQLENLVRSTKQRVRVICIGNYLEEASDILCAFNFLPEHFGRFKLKSKRAVIDYIEPSETYLNR
;
A
#
# COMPACT_ATOMS: atom_id res chain seq x y z
N MET A 1 7.41 35.87 14.09
CA MET A 1 8.05 34.71 14.73
C MET A 1 9.57 34.80 14.61
N PRO A 2 10.33 34.55 15.67
CA PRO A 2 11.79 34.63 15.61
C PRO A 2 12.37 33.60 14.63
N LYS A 3 13.28 34.03 13.75
CA LYS A 3 13.94 33.20 12.73
C LYS A 3 14.56 31.90 13.27
N ASN A 4 14.97 31.88 14.54
CA ASN A 4 15.52 30.71 15.21
C ASN A 4 14.50 29.62 15.51
N HIS A 5 13.23 29.99 15.78
CA HIS A 5 12.16 29.01 16.01
C HIS A 5 11.78 28.27 14.74
N VAL A 6 11.72 28.98 13.61
CA VAL A 6 11.47 28.39 12.29
C VAL A 6 12.60 27.45 11.86
N LYS A 7 13.87 27.82 12.10
CA LYS A 7 15.04 26.93 11.84
C LYS A 7 15.03 25.68 12.72
N ALA A 8 14.64 25.79 13.99
CA ALA A 8 14.53 24.65 14.90
C ALA A 8 13.39 23.69 14.48
N LEU A 9 12.23 24.23 14.06
CA LEU A 9 11.12 23.45 13.52
C LEU A 9 11.48 22.75 12.22
N LEU A 10 12.20 23.43 11.31
CA LEU A 10 12.67 22.85 10.05
C LEU A 10 13.71 21.74 10.30
N LYS A 11 14.65 21.92 11.24
CA LYS A 11 15.60 20.86 11.66
C LYS A 11 14.89 19.68 12.29
N LYS A 12 13.88 19.92 13.16
CA LYS A 12 13.10 18.86 13.79
C LYS A 12 12.25 18.10 12.77
N LYS A 13 11.71 18.81 11.75
CA LYS A 13 10.98 18.21 10.62
C LYS A 13 11.92 17.40 9.73
N ALA A 14 13.09 17.92 9.36
CA ALA A 14 14.08 17.21 8.56
C ALA A 14 14.62 15.96 9.28
N LYS A 15 14.83 16.02 10.61
CA LYS A 15 15.22 14.86 11.41
C LYS A 15 14.13 13.79 11.46
N ARG A 16 12.87 14.18 11.61
CA ARG A 16 11.71 13.26 11.53
C ARG A 16 11.56 12.64 10.14
N GLU A 17 11.75 13.41 9.07
CA GLU A 17 11.70 12.91 7.69
C GLU A 17 12.89 11.98 7.37
N ALA A 18 14.01 12.11 8.04
CA ALA A 18 15.17 11.21 7.92
C ALA A 18 14.97 9.88 8.68
N GLU A 19 14.14 9.87 9.71
CA GLU A 19 13.84 8.67 10.51
C GLU A 19 12.79 7.74 9.85
N TRP A 20 11.99 8.24 8.92
CA TRP A 20 10.91 7.50 8.28
C TRP A 20 11.17 7.28 6.78
N TYR A 21 10.86 6.10 6.32
CA TYR A 21 11.02 5.76 4.90
C TYR A 21 10.23 6.70 3.99
N SER A 22 10.90 7.18 2.93
CA SER A 22 10.28 8.00 1.89
C SER A 22 10.12 7.25 0.58
N ILE A 23 8.88 6.96 0.22
CA ILE A 23 8.51 6.27 -1.03
C ILE A 23 8.80 7.09 -2.31
N ARG A 24 9.06 8.40 -2.20
CA ARG A 24 9.18 9.30 -3.37
C ARG A 24 10.29 8.89 -4.33
N SER A 25 11.47 8.56 -3.79
CA SER A 25 12.63 8.18 -4.61
C SER A 25 12.45 6.82 -5.28
N LEU A 26 11.74 5.90 -4.62
CA LEU A 26 11.38 4.60 -5.20
C LEU A 26 10.43 4.79 -6.38
N LEU A 27 9.36 5.55 -6.21
CA LEU A 27 8.36 5.84 -7.25
C LEU A 27 8.87 6.71 -8.40
N GLY A 28 10.01 7.37 -8.24
CA GLY A 28 10.73 8.06 -9.32
C GLY A 28 11.17 7.12 -10.45
N ASN A 29 11.26 5.81 -10.20
CA ASN A 29 11.57 4.80 -11.21
C ASN A 29 10.34 4.43 -12.06
N GLN A 30 9.80 5.38 -12.82
CA GLN A 30 8.54 5.24 -13.56
C GLN A 30 8.52 4.12 -14.63
N TRP A 31 9.68 3.57 -15.01
CA TRP A 31 9.81 2.42 -15.91
C TRP A 31 9.37 1.10 -15.25
N ALA A 32 9.39 1.04 -13.90
CA ALA A 32 9.03 -0.16 -13.16
C ALA A 32 7.51 -0.36 -13.10
N LEU A 33 7.12 -1.62 -12.99
CA LEU A 33 5.78 -2.07 -12.68
C LEU A 33 5.69 -2.45 -11.19
N PHE A 34 6.73 -3.14 -10.71
CA PHE A 34 6.83 -3.63 -9.34
C PHE A 34 7.80 -2.79 -8.51
N TYR A 35 7.38 -2.45 -7.30
CA TYR A 35 8.12 -1.65 -6.34
C TYR A 35 8.14 -2.38 -5.00
N PHE A 36 9.30 -2.89 -4.61
CA PHE A 36 9.46 -3.62 -3.36
C PHE A 36 10.08 -2.73 -2.29
N MET A 37 9.50 -2.78 -1.10
CA MET A 37 10.01 -2.14 0.10
C MET A 37 10.19 -3.21 1.16
N ILE A 38 11.44 -3.57 1.43
CA ILE A 38 11.81 -4.58 2.41
C ILE A 38 12.61 -3.91 3.51
N GLY A 39 12.20 -4.09 4.76
CA GLY A 39 12.87 -3.42 5.87
C GLY A 39 12.23 -3.76 7.21
N GLY A 40 12.79 -3.27 8.30
CA GLY A 40 12.29 -3.51 9.65
C GLY A 40 10.82 -3.14 9.84
N ARG A 41 10.20 -3.76 10.83
CA ARG A 41 8.92 -3.28 11.36
C ARG A 41 9.09 -1.81 11.78
N GLU A 42 8.02 -1.04 11.76
CA GLU A 42 8.02 0.39 12.15
C GLU A 42 8.88 1.35 11.29
N ALA A 43 9.49 0.89 10.19
CA ALA A 43 10.19 1.78 9.25
C ALA A 43 9.27 2.75 8.49
N GLY A 44 7.95 2.68 8.69
CA GLY A 44 6.97 3.56 8.06
C GLY A 44 6.58 3.20 6.63
N LYS A 45 6.92 2.01 6.13
CA LYS A 45 6.64 1.56 4.75
C LYS A 45 5.15 1.61 4.40
N SER A 46 4.30 0.95 5.20
CA SER A 46 2.85 0.92 4.98
C SER A 46 2.22 2.30 5.14
N TYR A 47 2.69 3.09 6.14
CA TYR A 47 2.26 4.49 6.31
C TYR A 47 2.57 5.34 5.07
N ALA A 48 3.82 5.29 4.56
CA ALA A 48 4.23 6.06 3.38
C ALA A 48 3.44 5.67 2.12
N THR A 49 3.12 4.37 1.97
CA THR A 49 2.31 3.85 0.85
C THR A 49 0.86 4.31 0.96
N THR A 50 0.26 4.16 2.13
CA THR A 50 -1.13 4.58 2.35
C THR A 50 -1.27 6.09 2.19
N GLU A 51 -0.36 6.88 2.77
CA GLU A 51 -0.36 8.34 2.62
C GLU A 51 -0.24 8.76 1.14
N PHE A 52 0.62 8.09 0.38
CA PHE A 52 0.74 8.32 -1.06
C PHE A 52 -0.57 8.00 -1.80
N PHE A 53 -1.21 6.85 -1.52
CA PHE A 53 -2.47 6.46 -2.17
C PHE A 53 -3.63 7.38 -1.80
N VAL A 54 -3.75 7.75 -0.53
CA VAL A 54 -4.77 8.72 -0.06
C VAL A 54 -4.58 10.07 -0.73
N ARG A 55 -3.35 10.53 -0.89
CA ARG A 55 -3.05 11.78 -1.60
C ARG A 55 -3.47 11.70 -3.07
N GLN A 56 -3.25 10.56 -3.75
CA GLN A 56 -3.73 10.32 -5.11
C GLN A 56 -5.26 10.31 -5.16
N TRP A 57 -5.89 9.68 -4.18
CA TRP A 57 -7.35 9.69 -4.02
C TRP A 57 -7.91 11.09 -3.87
N LYS A 58 -7.42 11.88 -2.92
CA LYS A 58 -7.91 13.25 -2.66
C LYS A 58 -7.71 14.17 -3.86
N ARG A 59 -6.59 14.04 -4.57
CA ARG A 59 -6.25 14.94 -5.67
C ARG A 59 -6.92 14.55 -7.00
N TYR A 60 -7.08 13.27 -7.26
CA TYR A 60 -7.46 12.77 -8.58
C TYR A 60 -8.63 11.77 -8.56
N GLY A 61 -9.20 11.49 -7.41
CA GLY A 61 -10.25 10.47 -7.29
C GLY A 61 -9.80 9.04 -7.62
N ARG A 62 -8.50 8.72 -7.46
CA ARG A 62 -7.92 7.42 -7.84
C ARG A 62 -8.08 6.40 -6.72
N PRO A 63 -9.06 5.48 -6.77
CA PRO A 63 -9.16 4.40 -5.81
C PRO A 63 -7.99 3.43 -5.97
N PHE A 64 -7.76 2.60 -4.95
CA PHE A 64 -6.64 1.66 -4.94
C PHE A 64 -7.04 0.31 -4.36
N TYR A 65 -6.21 -0.70 -4.65
CA TYR A 65 -6.31 -2.02 -4.03
C TYR A 65 -5.25 -2.19 -2.96
N TRP A 66 -5.66 -2.85 -1.87
CA TRP A 66 -4.77 -3.26 -0.81
C TRP A 66 -4.94 -4.75 -0.56
N LEU A 67 -3.87 -5.52 -0.81
CA LEU A 67 -3.88 -6.96 -0.73
C LEU A 67 -3.19 -7.41 0.56
N ARG A 68 -3.73 -8.45 1.17
CA ARG A 68 -3.14 -9.20 2.26
C ARG A 68 -3.04 -10.68 1.89
N LEU A 69 -2.19 -11.46 2.55
CA LEU A 69 -2.07 -12.88 2.26
C LEU A 69 -3.34 -13.63 2.62
N THR A 70 -3.89 -13.39 3.81
CA THR A 70 -5.01 -14.14 4.36
C THR A 70 -6.24 -13.25 4.61
N GLU A 71 -7.41 -13.88 4.60
CA GLU A 71 -8.68 -13.22 4.94
C GLU A 71 -8.68 -12.69 6.39
N ALA A 72 -8.03 -13.39 7.32
CA ALA A 72 -7.89 -12.94 8.70
C ALA A 72 -7.10 -11.62 8.79
N SER A 73 -6.00 -11.49 8.05
CA SER A 73 -5.21 -10.25 8.00
C SER A 73 -5.94 -9.13 7.26
N GLN A 74 -6.70 -9.45 6.20
CA GLN A 74 -7.59 -8.50 5.51
C GLN A 74 -8.62 -7.91 6.47
N ARG A 75 -9.35 -8.77 7.20
CA ARG A 75 -10.40 -8.34 8.15
C ARG A 75 -9.86 -7.42 9.24
N LYS A 76 -8.63 -7.67 9.73
CA LYS A 76 -7.96 -6.81 10.71
C LYS A 76 -7.78 -5.37 10.21
N LEU A 77 -7.52 -5.17 8.90
CA LEU A 77 -7.38 -3.83 8.31
C LEU A 77 -8.72 -3.09 8.22
N LEU A 78 -9.82 -3.81 8.07
CA LEU A 78 -11.16 -3.24 7.89
C LEU A 78 -11.86 -2.87 9.20
N THR A 79 -11.33 -3.32 10.35
CA THR A 79 -11.89 -2.98 11.67
C THR A 79 -11.83 -1.47 11.95
N ASN A 80 -12.69 -0.99 12.83
CA ASN A 80 -12.72 0.41 13.29
C ASN A 80 -12.69 1.42 12.13
N LYS A 81 -13.54 1.21 11.12
CA LYS A 81 -13.58 2.06 9.91
C LYS A 81 -12.25 2.08 9.15
N ALA A 82 -11.55 0.95 9.08
CA ALA A 82 -10.24 0.80 8.45
C ALA A 82 -9.10 1.63 9.09
N GLU A 83 -9.10 1.75 10.42
CA GLU A 83 -8.08 2.52 11.15
C GLU A 83 -6.67 1.97 10.98
N LYS A 84 -6.53 0.64 10.84
CA LYS A 84 -5.24 0.00 10.59
C LYS A 84 -4.75 0.14 9.14
N LEU A 85 -5.65 0.40 8.19
CA LEU A 85 -5.27 0.69 6.81
C LEU A 85 -4.90 2.16 6.64
N VAL A 86 -5.72 3.05 7.20
CA VAL A 86 -5.53 4.50 7.10
C VAL A 86 -5.34 5.07 8.49
N ASP A 87 -4.09 5.30 8.83
CA ASP A 87 -3.66 5.83 10.12
C ASP A 87 -4.44 7.11 10.51
N PRO A 88 -4.77 7.31 11.79
CA PRO A 88 -5.46 8.49 12.28
C PRO A 88 -4.80 9.82 11.87
N ASP A 89 -3.46 9.87 11.78
CA ASP A 89 -2.75 11.08 11.35
C ASP A 89 -3.01 11.38 9.86
N ILE A 90 -3.06 10.36 9.02
CA ILE A 90 -3.42 10.50 7.60
C ILE A 90 -4.86 10.99 7.48
N ARG A 91 -5.79 10.42 8.27
CA ARG A 91 -7.20 10.85 8.27
C ARG A 91 -7.33 12.32 8.65
N ARG A 92 -6.67 12.74 9.74
CA ARG A 92 -6.68 14.14 10.18
C ARG A 92 -6.08 15.07 9.14
N LYS A 93 -4.94 14.66 8.55
CA LYS A 93 -4.23 15.43 7.52
C LYS A 93 -5.07 15.71 6.28
N TYR A 94 -5.89 14.75 5.87
CA TYR A 94 -6.68 14.83 4.63
C TYR A 94 -8.18 15.04 4.87
N GLY A 95 -8.61 15.20 6.11
CA GLY A 95 -10.01 15.44 6.49
C GLY A 95 -10.93 14.29 6.09
N LEU A 96 -10.53 13.03 6.37
CA LEU A 96 -11.27 11.84 5.94
C LEU A 96 -12.25 11.37 7.01
N ASP A 97 -13.52 11.28 6.67
CA ASP A 97 -14.52 10.47 7.38
C ASP A 97 -14.69 9.16 6.58
N LEU A 98 -14.32 8.03 7.19
CA LEU A 98 -14.30 6.74 6.51
C LEU A 98 -15.39 5.81 7.04
N THR A 99 -15.92 4.98 6.13
CA THR A 99 -16.79 3.85 6.46
C THR A 99 -16.37 2.63 5.68
N VAL A 100 -16.68 1.45 6.22
CA VAL A 100 -16.38 0.16 5.60
C VAL A 100 -17.68 -0.55 5.27
N ILE A 101 -17.78 -1.08 4.04
CA ILE A 101 -18.90 -1.89 3.58
C ILE A 101 -18.33 -3.06 2.79
N GLY A 102 -18.46 -4.28 3.32
CA GLY A 102 -17.81 -5.46 2.77
C GLY A 102 -16.29 -5.31 2.79
N ASP A 103 -15.66 -5.48 1.64
CA ASP A 103 -14.23 -5.30 1.39
C ASP A 103 -13.85 -3.85 1.01
N GLY A 104 -14.85 -2.97 0.84
CA GLY A 104 -14.67 -1.60 0.39
C GLY A 104 -14.51 -0.61 1.54
N VAL A 105 -13.55 0.30 1.39
CA VAL A 105 -13.35 1.48 2.24
C VAL A 105 -13.83 2.71 1.48
N TYR A 106 -14.77 3.44 2.07
CA TYR A 106 -15.41 4.57 1.44
C TYR A 106 -15.15 5.86 2.23
N GLU A 107 -14.87 6.94 1.51
CA GLU A 107 -14.95 8.29 2.06
C GLU A 107 -16.42 8.71 2.13
N VAL A 108 -16.88 9.13 3.30
CA VAL A 108 -18.21 9.71 3.52
C VAL A 108 -18.17 11.17 3.09
N LEU A 109 -18.92 11.51 2.05
CA LEU A 109 -18.96 12.88 1.52
C LEU A 109 -20.09 13.68 2.16
N LYS A 110 -21.20 13.04 2.48
CA LYS A 110 -22.37 13.72 3.06
C LYS A 110 -23.13 12.81 4.02
N ARG A 111 -23.55 13.40 5.13
CA ARG A 111 -24.49 12.80 6.08
C ARG A 111 -25.83 13.55 6.07
N ASP A 112 -26.87 12.92 6.55
CA ASP A 112 -28.17 13.55 6.76
C ASP A 112 -28.08 14.69 7.81
N LYS A 113 -29.18 15.41 8.00
CA LYS A 113 -29.28 16.53 8.97
C LYS A 113 -29.02 16.07 10.41
N THR A 114 -29.21 14.79 10.72
CA THR A 114 -28.96 14.23 12.05
C THR A 114 -27.51 13.75 12.26
N GLY A 115 -26.69 13.71 11.19
CA GLY A 115 -25.34 13.18 11.17
C GLY A 115 -25.24 11.65 11.28
N LYS A 116 -26.36 10.94 11.38
CA LYS A 116 -26.40 9.48 11.62
C LYS A 116 -26.35 8.67 10.32
N LYS A 117 -27.10 9.10 9.31
CA LYS A 117 -27.22 8.35 8.04
C LYS A 117 -26.25 8.90 7.00
N ILE A 118 -25.52 8.00 6.34
CA ILE A 118 -24.66 8.35 5.19
C ILE A 118 -25.56 8.54 3.97
N VAL A 119 -25.53 9.74 3.39
CA VAL A 119 -26.29 10.11 2.19
C VAL A 119 -25.44 9.91 0.95
N GLU A 120 -24.16 10.27 1.02
CA GLU A 120 -23.24 10.19 -0.09
C GLU A 120 -21.88 9.66 0.36
N LYS A 121 -21.33 8.75 -0.41
CA LYS A 121 -20.01 8.15 -0.18
C LYS A 121 -19.33 7.83 -1.49
N ARG A 122 -18.00 7.77 -1.48
CA ARG A 122 -17.19 7.45 -2.65
C ARG A 122 -16.17 6.37 -2.30
N LEU A 123 -16.03 5.34 -3.15
CA LEU A 123 -15.07 4.25 -2.97
C LEU A 123 -13.64 4.82 -3.01
N MET A 124 -12.88 4.58 -1.94
CA MET A 124 -11.48 4.95 -1.85
C MET A 124 -10.54 3.75 -2.06
N ALA A 125 -10.89 2.62 -1.48
CA ALA A 125 -10.06 1.42 -1.57
C ALA A 125 -10.90 0.14 -1.52
N ARG A 126 -10.34 -0.95 -2.07
CA ARG A 126 -10.77 -2.32 -1.78
C ARG A 126 -9.64 -3.08 -1.13
N VAL A 127 -9.97 -3.80 -0.06
CA VAL A 127 -9.03 -4.64 0.68
C VAL A 127 -9.36 -6.09 0.42
N LEU A 128 -8.44 -6.82 -0.21
CA LEU A 128 -8.66 -8.18 -0.68
C LEU A 128 -7.63 -9.14 -0.07
N ALA A 129 -7.95 -10.44 -0.04
CA ALA A 129 -7.04 -11.48 0.42
C ALA A 129 -6.59 -12.37 -0.73
N LEU A 130 -5.30 -12.71 -0.78
CA LEU A 130 -4.78 -13.64 -1.79
C LEU A 130 -5.33 -15.05 -1.60
N SER A 131 -5.58 -15.48 -0.35
CA SER A 131 -6.13 -16.81 -0.06
C SER A 131 -7.53 -17.05 -0.67
N THR A 132 -8.23 -15.99 -1.06
CA THR A 132 -9.58 -16.04 -1.63
C THR A 132 -9.66 -15.42 -3.03
N PHE A 133 -8.53 -15.30 -3.75
CA PHE A 133 -8.45 -14.64 -5.05
C PHE A 133 -9.42 -15.18 -6.11
N TYR A 134 -9.79 -16.44 -6.00
CA TYR A 134 -10.72 -17.10 -6.92
C TYR A 134 -12.17 -16.54 -6.82
N ASN A 135 -12.52 -15.92 -5.70
CA ASN A 135 -13.81 -15.25 -5.52
C ASN A 135 -13.90 -13.95 -6.32
N ASP A 136 -12.76 -13.37 -6.68
CA ASP A 136 -12.70 -12.08 -7.39
C ASP A 136 -12.71 -12.24 -8.92
N LYS A 137 -12.76 -13.48 -9.42
CA LYS A 137 -12.78 -13.75 -10.86
C LYS A 137 -14.01 -13.14 -11.52
N GLY A 138 -13.76 -12.27 -12.51
CA GLY A 138 -14.83 -11.63 -13.29
C GLY A 138 -15.59 -10.51 -12.58
N SER A 139 -15.27 -10.18 -11.35
CA SER A 139 -15.83 -9.03 -10.68
C SER A 139 -15.18 -7.75 -11.22
N GLY A 140 -15.95 -6.91 -11.90
CA GLY A 140 -15.56 -5.54 -12.21
C GLY A 140 -15.47 -4.74 -10.91
N LEU A 141 -14.25 -4.58 -10.38
CA LEU A 141 -14.05 -4.00 -9.05
C LEU A 141 -14.13 -2.47 -9.06
N PHE A 142 -13.87 -1.85 -10.19
CA PHE A 142 -13.97 -0.40 -10.38
C PHE A 142 -14.86 -0.04 -11.57
N ASP A 143 -15.32 1.21 -11.58
CA ASP A 143 -16.08 1.78 -12.67
C ASP A 143 -15.30 1.73 -13.98
N LYS A 144 -16.02 1.44 -15.09
CA LYS A 144 -15.42 1.38 -16.43
C LYS A 144 -14.79 2.69 -16.85
N ASP A 145 -15.35 3.82 -16.48
CA ASP A 145 -14.82 5.14 -16.78
C ASP A 145 -13.48 5.37 -16.06
N PHE A 146 -13.38 4.94 -14.81
CA PHE A 146 -12.12 4.95 -14.08
C PHE A 146 -11.07 4.07 -14.76
N LEU A 147 -11.43 2.87 -15.21
CA LEU A 147 -10.50 1.93 -15.84
C LEU A 147 -9.97 2.39 -17.21
N ASN A 148 -10.62 3.34 -17.85
CA ASN A 148 -10.28 3.84 -19.19
C ASN A 148 -9.50 5.15 -19.21
N ASP A 149 -9.23 5.80 -18.06
CA ASP A 149 -8.44 7.02 -18.02
C ASP A 149 -6.94 6.71 -18.18
N PRO A 150 -6.31 7.04 -19.33
CA PRO A 150 -4.91 6.71 -19.61
C PRO A 150 -3.93 7.51 -18.73
N ASN A 151 -4.38 8.59 -18.09
CA ASN A 151 -3.55 9.44 -17.23
C ASN A 151 -3.51 8.94 -15.79
N MET A 152 -4.37 7.99 -15.43
CA MET A 152 -4.40 7.42 -14.09
C MET A 152 -3.48 6.21 -13.96
N PHE A 153 -2.85 6.08 -12.78
CA PHE A 153 -2.20 4.84 -12.38
C PHE A 153 -3.18 3.96 -11.63
N TYR A 154 -3.19 2.69 -11.99
CA TYR A 154 -3.87 1.65 -11.25
C TYR A 154 -2.95 1.21 -10.09
N ASN A 155 -3.26 1.65 -8.88
CA ASN A 155 -2.42 1.42 -7.71
C ASN A 155 -2.85 0.18 -6.94
N ILE A 156 -1.92 -0.75 -6.76
CA ILE A 156 -2.11 -1.99 -6.02
C ILE A 156 -0.99 -2.09 -4.97
N CYS A 157 -1.32 -2.43 -3.74
CA CYS A 157 -0.36 -2.74 -2.69
C CYS A 157 -0.56 -4.19 -2.23
N LEU A 158 0.52 -4.97 -2.17
CA LEU A 158 0.60 -6.21 -1.40
C LEU A 158 1.38 -5.92 -0.13
N ASP A 159 0.69 -5.87 1.00
CA ASP A 159 1.27 -5.58 2.30
C ASP A 159 1.42 -6.87 3.12
N GLU A 160 2.56 -6.99 3.81
CA GLU A 160 2.99 -8.24 4.46
C GLU A 160 3.09 -9.39 3.44
N MET A 161 3.95 -9.21 2.42
CA MET A 161 4.08 -10.17 1.32
C MET A 161 4.70 -11.52 1.72
N ASN A 162 5.27 -11.62 2.93
CA ASN A 162 5.87 -12.84 3.45
C ASN A 162 4.95 -13.46 4.50
N ARG A 163 4.94 -14.82 4.56
CA ARG A 163 4.34 -15.52 5.69
C ARG A 163 5.12 -15.24 6.95
N GLU A 164 4.43 -15.31 8.08
CA GLU A 164 5.07 -15.40 9.38
C GLU A 164 5.52 -16.84 9.64
N GLN A 165 6.55 -17.05 10.46
CA GLN A 165 7.19 -18.36 10.71
C GLN A 165 6.18 -19.45 11.11
N ASP A 166 5.13 -19.10 11.87
CA ASP A 166 4.10 -20.02 12.36
C ASP A 166 2.88 -20.12 11.43
N GLU A 167 2.90 -19.42 10.29
CA GLU A 167 1.75 -19.41 9.38
C GLU A 167 1.78 -20.64 8.47
N LYS A 168 0.70 -21.45 8.54
CA LYS A 168 0.58 -22.67 7.73
C LYS A 168 0.68 -22.36 6.22
N ASN A 169 1.43 -23.17 5.52
CA ASN A 169 1.52 -23.11 4.05
C ASN A 169 0.24 -23.68 3.42
N SER A 170 -0.83 -22.87 3.39
CA SER A 170 -2.16 -23.29 2.96
C SER A 170 -2.43 -23.06 1.46
N PHE A 171 -1.60 -22.25 0.79
CA PHE A 171 -1.73 -21.96 -0.65
C PHE A 171 -0.41 -21.43 -1.23
N ASP A 172 -0.25 -21.53 -2.56
CA ASP A 172 0.87 -20.95 -3.29
C ASP A 172 0.69 -19.43 -3.41
N ILE A 173 1.54 -18.67 -2.71
CA ILE A 173 1.48 -17.19 -2.69
C ILE A 173 1.77 -16.61 -4.07
N VAL A 174 2.76 -17.15 -4.79
CA VAL A 174 3.17 -16.63 -6.10
C VAL A 174 2.06 -16.81 -7.12
N TYR A 175 1.48 -18.02 -7.15
CA TYR A 175 0.35 -18.34 -8.02
C TYR A 175 -0.87 -17.46 -7.69
N ALA A 176 -1.23 -17.36 -6.40
CA ALA A 176 -2.37 -16.55 -5.96
C ALA A 176 -2.16 -15.06 -6.30
N PHE A 177 -0.96 -14.53 -6.08
CA PHE A 177 -0.63 -13.14 -6.38
C PHE A 177 -0.68 -12.85 -7.87
N ALA A 178 -0.11 -13.71 -8.72
CA ALA A 178 -0.14 -13.54 -10.17
C ALA A 178 -1.58 -13.55 -10.71
N ASN A 179 -2.40 -14.51 -10.26
CA ASN A 179 -3.80 -14.59 -10.65
C ASN A 179 -4.63 -13.40 -10.14
N GLN A 180 -4.37 -12.94 -8.91
CA GLN A 180 -5.07 -11.77 -8.37
C GLN A 180 -4.71 -10.52 -9.17
N LEU A 181 -3.45 -10.33 -9.52
CA LEU A 181 -3.05 -9.22 -10.39
C LEU A 181 -3.76 -9.30 -11.74
N GLU A 182 -3.82 -10.49 -12.36
CA GLU A 182 -4.56 -10.65 -13.61
C GLU A 182 -6.04 -10.28 -13.46
N ASN A 183 -6.70 -10.74 -12.41
CA ASN A 183 -8.09 -10.38 -12.12
C ASN A 183 -8.28 -8.86 -12.03
N LEU A 184 -7.37 -8.17 -11.35
CA LEU A 184 -7.47 -6.74 -11.07
C LEU A 184 -7.16 -5.86 -12.29
N VAL A 185 -6.23 -6.29 -13.16
CA VAL A 185 -5.73 -5.45 -14.26
C VAL A 185 -6.26 -5.86 -15.64
N ARG A 186 -6.98 -6.96 -15.76
CA ARG A 186 -7.40 -7.58 -17.02
C ARG A 186 -8.07 -6.63 -18.00
N SER A 187 -8.87 -5.71 -17.54
CA SER A 187 -9.63 -4.77 -18.38
C SER A 187 -9.07 -3.35 -18.38
N THR A 188 -7.97 -3.10 -17.68
CA THR A 188 -7.43 -1.75 -17.60
C THR A 188 -6.50 -1.41 -18.75
N LYS A 189 -6.67 -0.21 -19.30
CA LYS A 189 -5.71 0.42 -20.22
C LYS A 189 -4.72 1.33 -19.49
N GLN A 190 -4.86 1.46 -18.18
CA GLN A 190 -4.04 2.34 -17.37
C GLN A 190 -2.67 1.76 -17.12
N ARG A 191 -1.74 2.63 -16.75
CA ARG A 191 -0.45 2.22 -16.20
C ARG A 191 -0.67 1.61 -14.81
N VAL A 192 -0.15 0.41 -14.60
CA VAL A 192 -0.25 -0.30 -13.33
C VAL A 192 0.98 -0.02 -12.48
N ARG A 193 0.77 0.13 -11.18
CA ARG A 193 1.82 0.21 -10.17
C ARG A 193 1.50 -0.78 -9.06
N VAL A 194 2.41 -1.71 -8.84
CA VAL A 194 2.30 -2.73 -7.81
C VAL A 194 3.37 -2.48 -6.75
N ILE A 195 2.97 -2.17 -5.54
CA ILE A 195 3.86 -1.95 -4.41
C ILE A 195 3.78 -3.17 -3.49
N CYS A 196 4.92 -3.81 -3.23
CA CYS A 196 5.03 -4.95 -2.34
C CYS A 196 5.81 -4.56 -1.09
N ILE A 197 5.25 -4.80 0.08
CA ILE A 197 5.82 -4.44 1.37
C ILE A 197 6.16 -5.73 2.13
N GLY A 198 7.41 -5.88 2.54
CA GLY A 198 7.88 -6.98 3.37
C GLY A 198 8.69 -6.50 4.57
N ASN A 199 8.74 -7.34 5.58
CA ASN A 199 9.71 -7.19 6.67
C ASN A 199 11.06 -7.78 6.26
N TYR A 200 12.10 -7.60 7.07
CA TYR A 200 13.37 -8.30 6.88
C TYR A 200 13.11 -9.79 6.76
N LEU A 201 13.84 -10.38 5.84
CA LEU A 201 13.71 -11.78 5.54
C LEU A 201 14.67 -12.55 6.44
N GLU A 202 14.12 -13.40 7.29
CA GLU A 202 14.89 -14.46 7.94
C GLU A 202 15.14 -15.59 6.94
N GLU A 203 14.24 -15.73 5.95
CA GLU A 203 14.32 -16.69 4.86
C GLU A 203 13.95 -16.04 3.51
N ALA A 204 14.23 -16.73 2.42
CA ALA A 204 13.89 -16.25 1.09
C ALA A 204 12.36 -16.08 0.92
N SER A 205 11.94 -14.91 0.49
CA SER A 205 10.54 -14.66 0.16
C SER A 205 10.14 -15.35 -1.12
N ASP A 206 9.03 -16.11 -1.12
CA ASP A 206 8.47 -16.75 -2.32
C ASP A 206 8.31 -15.75 -3.48
N ILE A 207 7.82 -14.55 -3.18
CA ILE A 207 7.64 -13.48 -4.17
C ILE A 207 8.99 -13.03 -4.75
N LEU A 208 10.01 -12.79 -3.92
CA LEU A 208 11.32 -12.35 -4.40
C LEU A 208 12.04 -13.48 -5.17
N CYS A 209 11.89 -14.73 -4.76
CA CYS A 209 12.39 -15.88 -5.50
C CYS A 209 11.78 -15.96 -6.90
N ALA A 210 10.48 -15.66 -7.06
CA ALA A 210 9.84 -15.58 -8.38
C ALA A 210 10.43 -14.47 -9.27
N PHE A 211 11.05 -13.45 -8.66
CA PHE A 211 11.82 -12.43 -9.36
C PHE A 211 13.30 -12.80 -9.55
N ASN A 212 13.73 -14.00 -9.15
CA ASN A 212 15.13 -14.44 -9.12
C ASN A 212 16.00 -13.40 -8.38
N PHE A 213 15.56 -12.98 -7.23
CA PHE A 213 16.25 -11.96 -6.44
C PHE A 213 16.37 -12.37 -4.97
N LEU A 214 17.58 -12.30 -4.46
CA LEU A 214 17.89 -12.42 -3.05
C LEU A 214 18.76 -11.22 -2.66
N PRO A 215 18.34 -10.35 -1.72
CA PRO A 215 19.13 -9.19 -1.32
C PRO A 215 20.34 -9.63 -0.49
N GLU A 216 21.55 -9.29 -0.95
CA GLU A 216 22.81 -9.58 -0.27
C GLU A 216 23.28 -8.43 0.64
N HIS A 217 22.82 -7.20 0.36
CA HIS A 217 23.17 -5.99 1.12
C HIS A 217 22.04 -4.96 1.07
N PHE A 218 22.05 -4.03 2.00
CA PHE A 218 21.08 -2.93 1.98
C PHE A 218 21.32 -2.01 0.78
N GLY A 219 20.24 -1.42 0.28
CA GLY A 219 20.32 -0.50 -0.84
C GLY A 219 19.20 -0.68 -1.86
N ARG A 220 19.38 -0.03 -3.02
CA ARG A 220 18.41 -0.07 -4.10
C ARG A 220 18.87 -0.92 -5.27
N PHE A 221 18.04 -1.86 -5.67
CA PHE A 221 18.28 -2.76 -6.79
C PHE A 221 17.28 -2.51 -7.92
N LYS A 222 17.75 -2.60 -9.17
CA LYS A 222 16.96 -2.37 -10.37
C LYS A 222 16.98 -3.58 -11.28
N LEU A 223 15.91 -4.36 -11.27
CA LEU A 223 15.73 -5.53 -12.13
C LEU A 223 15.00 -5.12 -13.40
N LYS A 224 15.74 -4.61 -14.39
CA LYS A 224 15.18 -4.03 -15.63
C LYS A 224 14.34 -5.02 -16.42
N SER A 225 14.82 -6.26 -16.63
CA SER A 225 14.12 -7.34 -17.34
C SER A 225 12.81 -7.74 -16.67
N LYS A 226 12.69 -7.59 -15.36
CA LYS A 226 11.50 -7.89 -14.56
C LYS A 226 10.61 -6.66 -14.31
N ARG A 227 11.01 -5.49 -14.81
CA ARG A 227 10.35 -4.23 -14.53
C ARG A 227 10.14 -3.99 -13.03
N ALA A 228 11.13 -4.35 -12.21
CA ALA A 228 11.07 -4.25 -10.76
C ALA A 228 12.18 -3.37 -10.19
N VAL A 229 11.85 -2.64 -9.14
CA VAL A 229 12.80 -1.90 -8.31
C VAL A 229 12.57 -2.28 -6.85
N ILE A 230 13.67 -2.52 -6.13
CA ILE A 230 13.64 -3.05 -4.78
C ILE A 230 14.46 -2.13 -3.90
N ASP A 231 13.86 -1.61 -2.83
CA ASP A 231 14.57 -0.97 -1.73
C ASP A 231 14.68 -1.97 -0.58
N TYR A 232 15.91 -2.44 -0.32
CA TYR A 232 16.25 -3.18 0.88
C TYR A 232 16.75 -2.16 1.90
N ILE A 233 15.84 -1.79 2.83
CA ILE A 233 15.95 -0.60 3.66
C ILE A 233 16.80 -0.94 4.88
N GLU A 234 17.91 -0.22 5.05
CA GLU A 234 18.76 -0.34 6.24
C GLU A 234 17.98 0.07 7.51
N PRO A 235 18.12 -0.66 8.65
CA PRO A 235 17.52 -0.24 9.90
C PRO A 235 18.04 1.15 10.31
N SER A 236 17.15 2.03 10.74
CA SER A 236 17.58 3.31 11.30
C SER A 236 18.28 3.10 12.65
N GLU A 237 19.20 3.99 13.02
CA GLU A 237 19.84 3.97 14.34
C GLU A 237 18.82 3.96 15.49
N THR A 238 17.70 4.65 15.31
CA THR A 238 16.58 4.67 16.26
C THR A 238 15.93 3.30 16.44
N TYR A 239 15.92 2.48 15.38
CA TYR A 239 15.39 1.10 15.45
C TYR A 239 16.37 0.15 16.17
N LEU A 240 17.67 0.32 15.92
CA LEU A 240 18.71 -0.53 16.53
C LEU A 240 18.91 -0.26 18.03
N ASN A 241 18.47 0.90 18.52
CA ASN A 241 18.57 1.34 19.91
C ASN A 241 17.30 1.11 20.74
N ARG A 242 16.28 0.40 20.21
CA ARG A 242 15.04 -0.03 20.89
C ARG A 242 15.11 -1.48 21.29
#